data_ce458ec90fe1d980277a87b1ea912784
#
_entry.id   ce458ec90fe1d980277a87b1ea912784
#
_cell.length_a   1.000
_cell.length_b   1.000
_cell.length_c   1.000
_cell.angle_alpha   90.00
_cell.angle_beta   90.00
_cell.angle_gamma   90.00
#
_symmetry.space_group_name_H-M   'P 1'
#
loop_
_entity.id
_entity.type
_entity.pdbx_description
1 polymer ?
#
loop_
_entity_poly.entity_id
_entity_poly.type
_entity_poly.pdbx_seq_one_letter_code
_entity_poly.pdbx_strand_id
1 'polypeptide(L)'
;NLFFYDRLGHTISPFLLLDYAAPYHFEPTTAQQGVGTHPHRGFETVTIAYQGEVTHKDSSGGGGTIKAGDVQWMTAGGGVLHQEFHSPEFAHQGGLFEMVQLWVNLPAHSKMTPAKYQAIEATDIQSIRLDDVGSELRVIAGQYQETIGAATTFSPVNVWDGKIVAGQAHTFYVAEGHTTLLVLLSGELILNDEQTIEAPSLVVLSREQIDFKIQAEQDSKFLVLTGQPLNEPIEGYGPFVMNNKAEIMDAINDFNRGKFGVMDRQFILILITYKKAHNSFRVIDFRYKVLY
;
A
#
# COMPACT_ATOMS: atom_id res chain seq x y z
N ASN A 1 0.16 -2.54 -11.20
CA ASN A 1 1.32 -2.54 -10.30
C ASN A 1 2.31 -1.48 -10.76
N LEU A 2 2.61 -0.50 -9.92
CA LEU A 2 3.58 0.57 -10.21
C LEU A 2 4.98 0.18 -9.74
N PHE A 3 5.09 -0.53 -8.61
CA PHE A 3 6.35 -1.11 -8.18
C PHE A 3 6.16 -2.37 -7.34
N PHE A 4 7.19 -3.22 -7.34
CA PHE A 4 7.27 -4.43 -6.56
C PHE A 4 8.72 -4.74 -6.19
N TYR A 5 8.94 -5.22 -4.96
CA TYR A 5 10.28 -5.43 -4.38
C TYR A 5 11.14 -6.43 -5.14
N ASP A 6 10.57 -7.38 -5.89
CA ASP A 6 11.32 -8.36 -6.68
C ASP A 6 12.19 -7.72 -7.79
N ARG A 7 11.78 -6.53 -8.27
CA ARG A 7 12.49 -5.76 -9.30
C ARG A 7 13.35 -4.65 -8.74
N LEU A 8 12.86 -3.96 -7.71
CA LEU A 8 13.49 -2.76 -7.16
C LEU A 8 14.23 -3.02 -5.84
N GLY A 9 13.91 -4.12 -5.13
CA GLY A 9 14.59 -4.58 -3.94
C GLY A 9 14.82 -3.50 -2.90
N HIS A 10 16.07 -3.34 -2.47
CA HIS A 10 16.45 -2.38 -1.44
C HIS A 10 16.32 -0.91 -1.87
N THR A 11 16.18 -0.64 -3.17
CA THR A 11 16.04 0.74 -3.69
C THR A 11 14.79 1.42 -3.15
N ILE A 12 13.71 0.65 -2.97
CA ILE A 12 12.43 1.16 -2.48
C ILE A 12 12.15 0.85 -1.01
N SER A 13 13.09 0.17 -0.30
CA SER A 13 12.91 -0.16 1.13
C SER A 13 12.67 1.12 1.96
N PRO A 14 11.68 1.15 2.86
CA PRO A 14 10.91 0.04 3.42
C PRO A 14 9.64 -0.34 2.64
N PHE A 15 9.39 0.25 1.48
CA PHE A 15 8.22 -0.10 0.68
C PHE A 15 8.46 -1.38 -0.13
N LEU A 16 7.39 -2.15 -0.36
CA LEU A 16 7.47 -3.44 -1.03
C LEU A 16 6.68 -3.49 -2.33
N LEU A 17 5.50 -2.90 -2.35
CA LEU A 17 4.56 -2.95 -3.47
C LEU A 17 3.67 -1.73 -3.47
N LEU A 18 3.32 -1.26 -4.66
CA LEU A 18 2.19 -0.36 -4.85
C LEU A 18 1.39 -0.78 -6.09
N ASP A 19 0.13 -1.10 -5.86
CA ASP A 19 -0.88 -1.28 -6.88
C ASP A 19 -1.80 -0.07 -6.93
N TYR A 20 -2.06 0.42 -8.12
CA TYR A 20 -3.02 1.49 -8.36
C TYR A 20 -4.18 0.97 -9.19
N ALA A 21 -5.35 0.92 -8.59
CA ALA A 21 -6.61 0.75 -9.28
C ALA A 21 -7.07 2.12 -9.75
N ALA A 22 -6.74 2.47 -11.00
CA ALA A 22 -7.17 3.71 -11.63
C ALA A 22 -8.70 3.79 -11.72
N PRO A 23 -9.30 4.98 -11.82
CA PRO A 23 -10.74 5.13 -11.84
C PRO A 23 -11.41 4.22 -12.87
N TYR A 24 -12.30 3.36 -12.39
CA TYR A 24 -13.08 2.43 -13.21
C TYR A 24 -14.55 2.45 -12.78
N HIS A 25 -15.46 2.49 -13.73
CA HIS A 25 -16.89 2.45 -13.44
C HIS A 25 -17.39 1.01 -13.36
N PHE A 26 -17.91 0.64 -12.19
CA PHE A 26 -18.55 -0.65 -11.95
C PHE A 26 -20.04 -0.54 -12.11
N GLU A 27 -20.64 -1.48 -12.84
CA GLU A 27 -22.08 -1.60 -12.95
C GLU A 27 -22.67 -2.18 -11.66
N PRO A 28 -23.91 -1.80 -11.31
CA PRO A 28 -24.63 -2.38 -10.18
C PRO A 28 -24.68 -3.92 -10.24
N THR A 29 -24.39 -4.57 -9.12
CA THR A 29 -24.40 -6.03 -9.03
C THR A 29 -24.75 -6.52 -7.62
N THR A 30 -25.27 -7.75 -7.54
CA THR A 30 -25.39 -8.48 -6.28
C THR A 30 -24.25 -9.48 -6.06
N ALA A 31 -23.38 -9.63 -7.06
CA ALA A 31 -22.20 -10.47 -6.94
C ALA A 31 -21.12 -9.79 -6.08
N GLN A 32 -20.46 -10.58 -5.23
CA GLN A 32 -19.34 -10.10 -4.44
C GLN A 32 -18.12 -9.91 -5.33
N GLN A 33 -17.60 -8.70 -5.38
CA GLN A 33 -16.41 -8.31 -6.16
C GLN A 33 -15.28 -7.89 -5.21
N GLY A 34 -14.07 -8.37 -5.47
CA GLY A 34 -12.90 -8.10 -4.64
C GLY A 34 -12.00 -9.31 -4.48
N VAL A 35 -11.23 -9.33 -3.39
CA VAL A 35 -10.26 -10.39 -3.10
C VAL A 35 -10.76 -11.24 -1.93
N GLY A 36 -10.95 -12.53 -2.19
CA GLY A 36 -11.35 -13.51 -1.18
C GLY A 36 -10.27 -13.73 -0.12
N THR A 37 -10.59 -14.56 0.87
CA THR A 37 -9.70 -14.83 2.00
C THR A 37 -8.32 -15.31 1.55
N HIS A 38 -7.30 -14.60 1.98
CA HIS A 38 -5.89 -14.88 1.71
C HIS A 38 -5.01 -14.50 2.90
N PRO A 39 -3.81 -15.12 3.07
CA PRO A 39 -2.92 -14.84 4.17
C PRO A 39 -1.96 -13.69 3.87
N HIS A 40 -1.41 -13.08 4.95
CA HIS A 40 -0.19 -12.26 4.90
C HIS A 40 0.67 -12.51 6.13
N ARG A 41 2.01 -12.33 6.01
CA ARG A 41 2.97 -12.33 7.13
C ARG A 41 4.16 -11.42 6.82
N GLY A 42 4.60 -10.67 7.84
CA GLY A 42 5.89 -9.98 7.87
C GLY A 42 5.90 -8.56 7.34
N PHE A 43 4.74 -7.99 7.01
CA PHE A 43 4.60 -6.64 6.49
C PHE A 43 3.24 -6.04 6.84
N GLU A 44 2.98 -4.85 6.35
CA GLU A 44 1.73 -4.11 6.50
C GLU A 44 1.10 -3.85 5.13
N THR A 45 -0.23 -3.92 5.05
CA THR A 45 -1.00 -3.50 3.88
C THR A 45 -1.71 -2.20 4.18
N VAL A 46 -1.66 -1.26 3.25
CA VAL A 46 -2.30 0.06 3.36
C VAL A 46 -3.20 0.25 2.16
N THR A 47 -4.49 0.45 2.39
CA THR A 47 -5.47 0.75 1.35
C THR A 47 -5.89 2.20 1.47
N ILE A 48 -5.67 3.00 0.44
CA ILE A 48 -6.11 4.40 0.35
C ILE A 48 -7.27 4.43 -0.63
N ALA A 49 -8.48 4.70 -0.14
CA ALA A 49 -9.68 4.78 -0.97
C ALA A 49 -9.85 6.21 -1.50
N TYR A 50 -9.90 6.37 -2.82
CA TYR A 50 -10.19 7.66 -3.46
C TYR A 50 -11.64 7.77 -3.92
N GLN A 51 -12.21 6.65 -4.42
CA GLN A 51 -13.60 6.55 -4.86
C GLN A 51 -14.13 5.15 -4.60
N GLY A 52 -15.44 5.03 -4.37
CA GLY A 52 -16.07 3.78 -4.02
C GLY A 52 -15.87 3.40 -2.55
N GLU A 53 -16.14 2.14 -2.23
CA GLU A 53 -16.07 1.62 -0.86
C GLU A 53 -15.50 0.20 -0.84
N VAL A 54 -14.64 -0.07 0.15
CA VAL A 54 -14.05 -1.40 0.40
C VAL A 54 -14.42 -1.87 1.80
N THR A 55 -14.98 -3.05 1.90
CA THR A 55 -15.21 -3.74 3.16
C THR A 55 -14.11 -4.77 3.39
N HIS A 56 -13.40 -4.61 4.48
CA HIS A 56 -12.35 -5.49 4.97
C HIS A 56 -12.82 -6.31 6.16
N LYS A 57 -12.34 -7.54 6.24
CA LYS A 57 -12.46 -8.40 7.42
C LYS A 57 -11.20 -9.24 7.57
N ASP A 58 -10.73 -9.42 8.80
CA ASP A 58 -9.55 -10.24 9.09
C ASP A 58 -9.77 -11.23 10.24
N SER A 59 -8.84 -12.19 10.36
CA SER A 59 -8.89 -13.26 11.36
C SER A 59 -8.45 -12.82 12.77
N SER A 60 -7.96 -11.60 12.94
CA SER A 60 -7.62 -11.03 14.25
C SER A 60 -8.81 -10.34 14.93
N GLY A 61 -9.94 -10.24 14.22
CA GLY A 61 -11.13 -9.53 14.65
C GLY A 61 -11.19 -8.08 14.17
N GLY A 62 -10.23 -7.67 13.35
CA GLY A 62 -10.25 -6.38 12.67
C GLY A 62 -11.21 -6.38 11.46
N GLY A 63 -11.60 -5.19 11.05
CA GLY A 63 -12.46 -5.02 9.89
C GLY A 63 -13.30 -3.76 9.95
N GLY A 64 -13.92 -3.48 8.82
CA GLY A 64 -14.77 -2.32 8.63
C GLY A 64 -14.93 -2.00 7.15
N THR A 65 -15.65 -0.93 6.87
CA THR A 65 -15.79 -0.39 5.51
C THR A 65 -15.11 0.96 5.45
N ILE A 66 -14.18 1.11 4.53
CA ILE A 66 -13.56 2.40 4.18
C ILE A 66 -14.25 2.98 2.96
N LYS A 67 -14.41 4.30 2.97
CA LYS A 67 -15.04 5.11 1.93
C LYS A 67 -14.02 6.05 1.29
N ALA A 68 -14.46 6.80 0.31
CA ALA A 68 -13.62 7.80 -0.33
C ALA A 68 -12.98 8.76 0.69
N GLY A 69 -11.66 8.83 0.69
CA GLY A 69 -10.85 9.61 1.62
C GLY A 69 -10.34 8.84 2.84
N ASP A 70 -10.94 7.71 3.18
CA ASP A 70 -10.49 6.88 4.31
C ASP A 70 -9.25 6.04 3.93
N VAL A 71 -8.56 5.59 4.97
CA VAL A 71 -7.40 4.71 4.86
C VAL A 71 -7.55 3.53 5.81
N GLN A 72 -7.24 2.35 5.30
CA GLN A 72 -7.07 1.14 6.09
C GLN A 72 -5.58 0.83 6.20
N TRP A 73 -5.10 0.61 7.42
CA TRP A 73 -3.73 0.20 7.68
C TRP A 73 -3.73 -1.07 8.49
N MET A 74 -3.41 -2.20 7.87
CA MET A 74 -3.38 -3.51 8.52
C MET A 74 -1.94 -3.99 8.69
N THR A 75 -1.52 -4.24 9.91
CA THR A 75 -0.28 -4.95 10.23
C THR A 75 -0.54 -6.45 10.19
N ALA A 76 0.05 -7.15 9.23
CA ALA A 76 -0.06 -8.62 9.19
C ALA A 76 0.82 -9.29 10.25
N GLY A 77 1.99 -8.72 10.53
CA GLY A 77 2.89 -9.20 11.58
C GLY A 77 3.19 -10.70 11.50
N GLY A 78 2.93 -11.44 12.58
CA GLY A 78 3.13 -12.87 12.69
C GLY A 78 2.19 -13.76 11.88
N GLY A 79 1.20 -13.13 11.19
CA GLY A 79 0.30 -13.81 10.27
C GLY A 79 -1.17 -13.49 10.53
N VAL A 80 -1.89 -13.26 9.46
CA VAL A 80 -3.32 -12.96 9.45
C VAL A 80 -3.95 -13.48 8.15
N LEU A 81 -5.21 -13.85 8.22
CA LEU A 81 -6.07 -14.03 7.05
C LEU A 81 -6.92 -12.79 6.89
N HIS A 82 -7.08 -12.30 5.67
CA HIS A 82 -8.04 -11.24 5.42
C HIS A 82 -8.73 -11.38 4.08
N GLN A 83 -9.78 -10.59 3.89
CA GLN A 83 -10.52 -10.46 2.65
C GLN A 83 -10.93 -9.00 2.45
N GLU A 84 -11.02 -8.59 1.19
CA GLU A 84 -11.38 -7.23 0.80
C GLU A 84 -12.35 -7.29 -0.36
N PHE A 85 -13.54 -6.72 -0.18
CA PHE A 85 -14.59 -6.68 -1.19
C PHE A 85 -15.16 -5.28 -1.33
N HIS A 86 -15.74 -4.97 -2.47
CA HIS A 86 -16.65 -3.83 -2.56
C HIS A 86 -17.68 -3.94 -1.45
N SER A 87 -18.03 -2.80 -0.83
CA SER A 87 -19.12 -2.84 0.15
C SER A 87 -20.42 -3.31 -0.51
N PRO A 88 -21.32 -3.94 0.23
CA PRO A 88 -22.64 -4.32 -0.32
C PRO A 88 -23.37 -3.12 -0.90
N GLU A 89 -23.27 -1.96 -0.28
CA GLU A 89 -23.89 -0.73 -0.72
C GLU A 89 -23.31 -0.26 -2.06
N PHE A 90 -21.97 -0.17 -2.16
CA PHE A 90 -21.32 0.20 -3.41
C PHE A 90 -21.59 -0.83 -4.52
N ALA A 91 -21.54 -2.12 -4.23
CA ALA A 91 -21.85 -3.16 -5.21
C ALA A 91 -23.29 -3.01 -5.77
N HIS A 92 -24.26 -2.69 -4.92
CA HIS A 92 -25.64 -2.47 -5.33
C HIS A 92 -25.86 -1.20 -6.15
N GLN A 93 -25.15 -0.13 -5.84
CA GLN A 93 -25.27 1.16 -6.52
C GLN A 93 -24.41 1.24 -7.79
N GLY A 94 -23.27 0.55 -7.81
CA GLY A 94 -22.24 0.76 -8.80
C GLY A 94 -21.57 2.13 -8.65
N GLY A 95 -20.79 2.53 -9.64
CA GLY A 95 -20.14 3.83 -9.67
C GLY A 95 -18.64 3.75 -9.89
N LEU A 96 -17.96 4.88 -9.72
CA LEU A 96 -16.51 4.95 -9.85
C LEU A 96 -15.83 4.32 -8.63
N PHE A 97 -14.81 3.53 -8.90
CA PHE A 97 -13.92 2.94 -7.91
C PHE A 97 -12.48 3.33 -8.21
N GLU A 98 -11.76 3.77 -7.20
CA GLU A 98 -10.35 4.14 -7.31
C GLU A 98 -9.66 3.95 -5.97
N MET A 99 -8.56 3.21 -5.95
CA MET A 99 -7.77 3.01 -4.74
C MET A 99 -6.30 2.75 -5.02
N VAL A 100 -5.49 2.92 -3.99
CA VAL A 100 -4.09 2.46 -3.93
C VAL A 100 -3.98 1.37 -2.87
N GLN A 101 -3.27 0.29 -3.21
CA GLN A 101 -2.78 -0.72 -2.28
C GLN A 101 -1.28 -0.58 -2.14
N LEU A 102 -0.80 -0.25 -0.95
CA LEU A 102 0.61 -0.12 -0.62
C LEU A 102 1.02 -1.21 0.37
N TRP A 103 2.18 -1.84 0.15
CA TRP A 103 2.81 -2.72 1.15
C TRP A 103 4.01 -2.03 1.77
N VAL A 104 4.05 -2.02 3.10
CA VAL A 104 5.14 -1.48 3.91
C VAL A 104 5.80 -2.61 4.69
N ASN A 105 7.10 -2.78 4.53
CA ASN A 105 7.84 -3.85 5.20
C ASN A 105 7.99 -3.57 6.70
N LEU A 106 7.91 -4.62 7.50
CA LEU A 106 8.25 -4.54 8.91
C LEU A 106 9.75 -4.82 9.11
N PRO A 107 10.41 -4.08 10.02
CA PRO A 107 11.76 -4.45 10.44
C PRO A 107 11.77 -5.85 11.08
N ALA A 108 12.89 -6.56 10.99
CA ALA A 108 13.02 -7.96 11.40
C ALA A 108 12.50 -8.22 12.82
N HIS A 109 12.81 -7.32 13.76
CA HIS A 109 12.36 -7.44 15.16
C HIS A 109 10.84 -7.28 15.34
N SER A 110 10.13 -6.75 14.35
CA SER A 110 8.68 -6.52 14.38
C SER A 110 7.89 -7.46 13.45
N LYS A 111 8.56 -8.29 12.65
CA LYS A 111 7.87 -9.18 11.68
C LYS A 111 6.92 -10.20 12.34
N MET A 112 7.16 -10.54 13.59
CA MET A 112 6.31 -11.47 14.33
C MET A 112 5.40 -10.78 15.36
N THR A 113 5.20 -9.47 15.24
CA THR A 113 4.25 -8.75 16.10
C THR A 113 2.82 -9.26 15.88
N PRO A 114 1.93 -9.17 16.88
CA PRO A 114 0.51 -9.48 16.69
C PRO A 114 -0.10 -8.64 15.54
N ALA A 115 -1.02 -9.25 14.80
CA ALA A 115 -1.78 -8.54 13.78
C ALA A 115 -2.55 -7.37 14.40
N LYS A 116 -2.62 -6.24 13.68
CA LYS A 116 -3.29 -5.01 14.14
C LYS A 116 -4.01 -4.36 12.96
N TYR A 117 -5.17 -3.80 13.23
CA TYR A 117 -5.95 -3.04 12.26
C TYR A 117 -6.14 -1.60 12.71
N GLN A 118 -5.93 -0.65 11.80
CA GLN A 118 -6.18 0.77 12.00
C GLN A 118 -7.18 1.22 10.93
N ALA A 119 -8.41 1.52 11.33
CA ALA A 119 -9.36 2.26 10.51
C ALA A 119 -9.07 3.74 10.72
N ILE A 120 -8.74 4.45 9.66
CA ILE A 120 -8.40 5.88 9.69
C ILE A 120 -9.42 6.59 8.82
N GLU A 121 -10.35 7.28 9.44
CA GLU A 121 -11.36 8.05 8.72
C GLU A 121 -10.75 9.30 8.09
N ALA A 122 -11.32 9.75 6.99
CA ALA A 122 -10.86 10.95 6.29
C ALA A 122 -10.78 12.18 7.21
N THR A 123 -11.65 12.25 8.20
CA THR A 123 -11.69 13.31 9.22
C THR A 123 -10.54 13.28 10.20
N ASP A 124 -9.89 12.13 10.39
CA ASP A 124 -8.73 11.97 11.25
C ASP A 124 -7.41 12.33 10.55
N ILE A 125 -7.43 12.41 9.22
CA ILE A 125 -6.25 12.72 8.42
C ILE A 125 -6.13 14.24 8.27
N GLN A 126 -5.11 14.81 8.88
CA GLN A 126 -4.86 16.24 8.78
C GLN A 126 -4.36 16.60 7.38
N SER A 127 -4.90 17.70 6.84
CA SER A 127 -4.52 18.29 5.55
C SER A 127 -3.79 19.60 5.74
N ILE A 128 -2.78 19.81 4.91
CA ILE A 128 -2.01 21.06 4.79
C ILE A 128 -2.34 21.69 3.46
N ARG A 129 -2.68 22.98 3.46
CA ARG A 129 -2.81 23.76 2.23
C ARG A 129 -1.42 24.05 1.67
N LEU A 130 -1.21 23.71 0.41
CA LEU A 130 0.05 23.98 -0.29
C LEU A 130 0.04 25.35 -0.98
N ASP A 131 -1.14 25.87 -1.26
CA ASP A 131 -1.38 27.16 -1.91
C ASP A 131 -2.77 27.74 -1.54
N ASP A 132 -3.13 28.85 -2.16
CA ASP A 132 -4.43 29.51 -1.95
C ASP A 132 -5.52 29.12 -2.97
N VAL A 133 -5.21 28.27 -3.95
CA VAL A 133 -6.13 27.90 -5.03
C VAL A 133 -6.66 26.46 -4.93
N GLY A 134 -6.24 25.71 -3.90
CA GLY A 134 -6.87 24.42 -3.57
C GLY A 134 -5.93 23.22 -3.64
N SER A 135 -4.61 23.43 -3.80
CA SER A 135 -3.66 22.34 -3.62
C SER A 135 -3.52 21.98 -2.15
N GLU A 136 -3.48 20.69 -1.86
CA GLU A 136 -3.39 20.21 -0.48
C GLU A 136 -2.57 18.92 -0.36
N LEU A 137 -2.07 18.68 0.84
CA LEU A 137 -1.35 17.47 1.21
C LEU A 137 -1.98 16.87 2.47
N ARG A 138 -2.47 15.65 2.40
CA ARG A 138 -2.95 14.87 3.54
C ARG A 138 -1.80 14.06 4.13
N VAL A 139 -1.59 14.15 5.43
CA VAL A 139 -0.53 13.41 6.14
C VAL A 139 -1.14 12.14 6.74
N ILE A 140 -1.02 11.03 6.02
CA ILE A 140 -1.58 9.73 6.44
C ILE A 140 -0.70 9.11 7.52
N ALA A 141 0.62 9.07 7.31
CA ALA A 141 1.60 8.52 8.24
C ALA A 141 2.84 9.39 8.33
N GLY A 142 3.53 9.30 9.45
CA GLY A 142 4.75 10.05 9.71
C GLY A 142 4.48 11.52 10.01
N GLN A 143 5.28 12.41 9.44
CA GLN A 143 5.18 13.83 9.71
C GLN A 143 5.54 14.64 8.46
N TYR A 144 4.83 15.75 8.25
CA TYR A 144 5.20 16.80 7.30
C TYR A 144 5.07 18.17 7.97
N GLN A 145 6.16 18.92 8.03
CA GLN A 145 6.25 20.15 8.85
C GLN A 145 5.79 19.86 10.30
N GLU A 146 4.84 20.61 10.83
CA GLU A 146 4.31 20.42 12.19
C GLU A 146 3.15 19.40 12.26
N THR A 147 2.72 18.86 11.09
CA THR A 147 1.56 17.98 11.01
C THR A 147 1.98 16.53 11.15
N ILE A 148 1.35 15.82 12.10
CA ILE A 148 1.60 14.39 12.38
C ILE A 148 0.49 13.57 11.73
N GLY A 149 0.87 12.49 11.04
CA GLY A 149 -0.04 11.54 10.41
C GLY A 149 -0.81 10.68 11.43
N ALA A 150 -2.01 10.27 11.04
CA ALA A 150 -2.91 9.49 11.88
C ALA A 150 -2.45 8.04 12.11
N ALA A 151 -1.74 7.44 11.14
CA ALA A 151 -1.28 6.07 11.25
C ALA A 151 -0.08 5.92 12.19
N THR A 152 -0.08 4.86 13.00
CA THR A 152 1.11 4.43 13.75
C THR A 152 1.93 3.45 12.92
N THR A 153 3.25 3.61 12.90
CA THR A 153 4.20 2.83 12.10
C THR A 153 5.27 2.17 12.96
N PHE A 154 5.91 1.11 12.45
CA PHE A 154 6.98 0.36 13.13
C PHE A 154 8.40 0.86 12.80
N SER A 155 8.51 1.72 11.81
CA SER A 155 9.75 2.36 11.41
C SER A 155 9.45 3.79 10.95
N PRO A 156 10.45 4.67 10.83
CA PRO A 156 10.25 6.00 10.28
C PRO A 156 9.78 5.94 8.83
N VAL A 157 8.48 6.10 8.63
CA VAL A 157 7.79 6.08 7.32
C VAL A 157 6.84 7.26 7.24
N ASN A 158 6.87 7.95 6.11
CA ASN A 158 5.90 8.98 5.77
C ASN A 158 5.08 8.51 4.56
N VAL A 159 3.77 8.70 4.64
CA VAL A 159 2.84 8.52 3.54
C VAL A 159 2.04 9.82 3.44
N TRP A 160 2.34 10.60 2.41
CA TRP A 160 1.67 11.86 2.14
C TRP A 160 0.89 11.74 0.83
N ASP A 161 -0.37 12.12 0.85
CA ASP A 161 -1.30 12.03 -0.26
C ASP A 161 -1.69 13.43 -0.70
N GLY A 162 -1.29 13.80 -1.91
CA GLY A 162 -1.35 15.16 -2.41
C GLY A 162 -2.22 15.32 -3.64
N LYS A 163 -2.82 16.51 -3.74
CA LYS A 163 -3.34 17.06 -4.99
C LYS A 163 -2.74 18.44 -5.22
N ILE A 164 -2.41 18.74 -6.45
CA ILE A 164 -1.87 20.05 -6.86
C ILE A 164 -2.61 20.53 -8.10
N VAL A 165 -3.03 21.80 -8.05
CA VAL A 165 -3.77 22.45 -9.13
C VAL A 165 -2.82 22.86 -10.24
N ALA A 166 -3.26 22.79 -11.49
CA ALA A 166 -2.50 23.21 -12.67
C ALA A 166 -1.90 24.61 -12.50
N GLY A 167 -0.63 24.76 -12.89
CA GLY A 167 0.14 26.01 -12.77
C GLY A 167 0.75 26.24 -11.38
N GLN A 168 0.42 25.43 -10.37
CA GLN A 168 1.01 25.55 -9.03
C GLN A 168 2.29 24.73 -8.90
N ALA A 169 3.15 25.15 -7.98
CA ALA A 169 4.39 24.46 -7.67
C ALA A 169 4.59 24.34 -6.16
N HIS A 170 5.24 23.26 -5.73
CA HIS A 170 5.60 23.07 -4.32
C HIS A 170 6.95 22.38 -4.19
N THR A 171 7.73 22.77 -3.16
CA THR A 171 8.99 22.12 -2.82
C THR A 171 8.79 21.29 -1.56
N PHE A 172 9.05 20.00 -1.67
CA PHE A 172 9.03 19.07 -0.55
C PHE A 172 10.43 18.96 0.06
N TYR A 173 10.46 18.87 1.39
CA TYR A 173 11.68 18.59 2.15
C TYR A 173 11.56 17.18 2.75
N VAL A 174 12.60 16.38 2.58
CA VAL A 174 12.66 14.97 3.02
C VAL A 174 13.92 14.74 3.86
N ALA A 175 13.91 13.68 4.66
CA ALA A 175 15.06 13.35 5.47
C ALA A 175 16.20 12.77 4.62
N GLU A 176 17.43 13.25 4.85
CA GLU A 176 18.64 12.71 4.22
C GLU A 176 18.77 11.20 4.51
N GLY A 177 19.17 10.44 3.51
CA GLY A 177 19.31 8.99 3.59
C GLY A 177 18.02 8.19 3.50
N HIS A 178 16.85 8.84 3.52
CA HIS A 178 15.58 8.16 3.32
C HIS A 178 15.37 7.75 1.85
N THR A 179 14.74 6.63 1.63
CA THR A 179 14.09 6.34 0.36
C THR A 179 12.99 7.37 0.15
N THR A 180 12.94 7.97 -1.03
CA THR A 180 11.87 8.92 -1.41
C THR A 180 11.32 8.53 -2.77
N LEU A 181 10.02 8.26 -2.81
CA LEU A 181 9.27 7.88 -3.99
C LEU A 181 8.19 8.92 -4.25
N LEU A 182 8.16 9.46 -5.47
CA LEU A 182 7.02 10.24 -5.97
C LEU A 182 6.20 9.33 -6.90
N VAL A 183 4.96 9.08 -6.53
CA VAL A 183 4.01 8.28 -7.31
C VAL A 183 2.97 9.22 -7.88
N LEU A 184 3.01 9.47 -9.17
CA LEU A 184 2.01 10.27 -9.86
C LEU A 184 0.84 9.36 -10.29
N LEU A 185 -0.35 9.60 -9.77
CA LEU A 185 -1.55 8.79 -10.04
C LEU A 185 -2.35 9.36 -11.22
N SER A 186 -2.47 10.68 -11.31
CA SER A 186 -3.15 11.36 -12.42
C SER A 186 -2.51 12.71 -12.70
N GLY A 187 -2.66 13.22 -13.92
CA GLY A 187 -2.14 14.52 -14.36
C GLY A 187 -0.72 14.47 -14.91
N GLU A 188 -0.05 15.61 -14.88
CA GLU A 188 1.29 15.82 -15.41
C GLU A 188 2.06 16.81 -14.54
N LEU A 189 3.29 16.45 -14.19
CA LEU A 189 4.18 17.26 -13.34
C LEU A 189 5.50 17.54 -14.04
N ILE A 190 6.12 18.69 -13.75
CA ILE A 190 7.54 18.94 -13.99
C ILE A 190 8.28 18.76 -12.66
N LEU A 191 9.26 17.86 -12.63
CA LEU A 191 10.12 17.60 -11.50
C LEU A 191 11.41 18.44 -11.61
N ASN A 192 11.75 19.18 -10.56
CA ASN A 192 12.97 19.97 -10.43
C ASN A 192 13.22 20.94 -11.60
N ASP A 193 12.16 21.46 -12.21
CA ASP A 193 12.19 22.35 -13.38
C ASP A 193 12.83 21.72 -14.66
N GLU A 194 13.05 20.40 -14.68
CA GLU A 194 13.81 19.72 -15.71
C GLU A 194 13.05 18.58 -16.39
N GLN A 195 12.33 17.75 -15.63
CA GLN A 195 11.78 16.51 -16.13
C GLN A 195 10.25 16.49 -16.10
N THR A 196 9.63 16.37 -17.24
CA THR A 196 8.19 16.12 -17.34
C THR A 196 7.87 14.66 -16.99
N ILE A 197 6.84 14.49 -16.17
CA ILE A 197 6.35 13.19 -15.70
C ILE A 197 4.87 13.10 -15.97
N GLU A 198 4.45 12.11 -16.75
CA GLU A 198 3.05 11.82 -17.06
C GLU A 198 2.54 10.65 -16.18
N ALA A 199 1.29 10.74 -15.75
CA ALA A 199 0.65 9.68 -14.97
C ALA A 199 0.21 8.48 -15.83
N PRO A 200 0.20 7.24 -15.29
CA PRO A 200 0.71 6.87 -13.98
C PRO A 200 2.23 6.63 -14.00
N SER A 201 2.95 7.16 -13.04
CA SER A 201 4.41 7.06 -13.00
C SER A 201 4.95 6.91 -11.58
N LEU A 202 6.09 6.23 -11.47
CA LEU A 202 6.93 6.16 -10.28
C LEU A 202 8.26 6.87 -10.55
N VAL A 203 8.62 7.79 -9.68
CA VAL A 203 9.97 8.37 -9.62
C VAL A 203 10.64 7.95 -8.32
N VAL A 204 11.84 7.42 -8.43
CA VAL A 204 12.70 7.10 -7.29
C VAL A 204 13.77 8.17 -7.20
N LEU A 205 13.74 8.98 -6.14
CA LEU A 205 14.72 10.04 -5.93
C LEU A 205 15.99 9.50 -5.28
N SER A 206 17.12 10.19 -5.50
CA SER A 206 18.36 9.87 -4.80
C SER A 206 18.20 10.04 -3.30
N ARG A 207 18.78 9.15 -2.50
CA ARG A 207 18.79 9.26 -1.03
C ARG A 207 19.67 10.40 -0.50
N GLU A 208 20.51 10.96 -1.32
CA GLU A 208 21.31 12.14 -1.01
C GLU A 208 20.51 13.44 -1.14
N GLN A 209 19.37 13.38 -1.78
CA GLN A 209 18.49 14.52 -2.03
C GLN A 209 17.63 14.78 -0.79
N ILE A 210 17.63 16.01 -0.32
CA ILE A 210 16.90 16.46 0.87
C ILE A 210 15.65 17.28 0.52
N ASP A 211 15.51 17.64 -0.76
CA ASP A 211 14.34 18.34 -1.28
C ASP A 211 14.09 17.97 -2.74
N PHE A 212 12.88 18.23 -3.22
CA PHE A 212 12.53 18.19 -4.63
C PHE A 212 11.33 19.11 -4.88
N LYS A 213 11.28 19.68 -6.06
CA LYS A 213 10.22 20.56 -6.51
C LYS A 213 9.33 19.85 -7.51
N ILE A 214 8.02 19.97 -7.36
CA ILE A 214 7.06 19.64 -8.39
C ILE A 214 6.32 20.89 -8.86
N GLN A 215 6.02 20.94 -10.15
CA GLN A 215 5.15 21.94 -10.75
C GLN A 215 4.08 21.22 -11.57
N ALA A 216 2.84 21.56 -11.38
CA ALA A 216 1.73 20.91 -12.07
C ALA A 216 1.46 21.56 -13.42
N GLU A 217 1.53 20.78 -14.50
CA GLU A 217 1.05 21.21 -15.83
C GLU A 217 -0.46 20.95 -15.96
N GLN A 218 -0.98 19.99 -15.22
CA GLN A 218 -2.40 19.66 -15.11
C GLN A 218 -2.75 19.42 -13.65
N ASP A 219 -4.05 19.50 -13.31
CA ASP A 219 -4.52 19.05 -11.99
C ASP A 219 -4.03 17.63 -11.74
N SER A 220 -3.24 17.45 -10.71
CA SER A 220 -2.51 16.21 -10.48
C SER A 220 -2.77 15.65 -9.10
N LYS A 221 -2.84 14.31 -9.04
CA LYS A 221 -2.92 13.52 -7.80
C LYS A 221 -1.65 12.69 -7.66
N PHE A 222 -1.04 12.73 -6.48
CA PHE A 222 0.23 12.05 -6.24
C PHE A 222 0.37 11.56 -4.82
N LEU A 223 1.28 10.59 -4.62
CA LEU A 223 1.77 10.20 -3.30
C LEU A 223 3.26 10.54 -3.18
N VAL A 224 3.66 11.02 -2.01
CA VAL A 224 5.06 11.06 -1.60
C VAL A 224 5.24 10.03 -0.50
N LEU A 225 6.05 9.02 -0.78
CA LEU A 225 6.38 7.95 0.14
C LEU A 225 7.85 8.11 0.55
N THR A 226 8.10 8.37 1.83
CA THR A 226 9.49 8.41 2.31
C THR A 226 9.68 7.48 3.50
N GLY A 227 10.89 6.93 3.66
CA GLY A 227 11.14 6.05 4.79
C GLY A 227 12.61 5.71 4.97
N GLN A 228 13.00 5.48 6.22
CA GLN A 228 14.32 4.98 6.52
C GLN A 228 14.49 3.57 5.95
N PRO A 229 15.47 3.29 5.07
CA PRO A 229 15.74 1.95 4.59
C PRO A 229 16.03 0.99 5.74
N LEU A 230 15.40 -0.18 5.72
CA LEU A 230 15.60 -1.16 6.79
C LEU A 230 17.02 -1.77 6.76
N ASN A 231 17.66 -1.82 5.59
CA ASN A 231 18.98 -2.43 5.38
C ASN A 231 19.04 -3.91 5.82
N GLU A 232 17.92 -4.60 5.69
CA GLU A 232 17.73 -6.01 6.04
C GLU A 232 17.44 -6.81 4.77
N PRO A 233 17.78 -8.13 4.75
CA PRO A 233 17.40 -8.98 3.63
C PRO A 233 15.88 -9.01 3.42
N ILE A 234 15.46 -9.06 2.16
CA ILE A 234 14.06 -9.21 1.77
C ILE A 234 13.94 -10.58 1.09
N GLU A 235 13.29 -11.51 1.74
CA GLU A 235 12.93 -12.80 1.17
C GLU A 235 11.41 -12.89 1.07
N GLY A 236 10.89 -13.10 -0.13
CA GLY A 236 9.46 -13.13 -0.36
C GLY A 236 9.01 -14.39 -1.07
N TYR A 237 7.83 -14.88 -0.70
CA TYR A 237 7.15 -15.95 -1.40
C TYR A 237 5.63 -15.73 -1.34
N GLY A 238 5.06 -15.33 -2.47
CA GLY A 238 3.63 -14.98 -2.53
C GLY A 238 3.26 -13.93 -1.48
N PRO A 239 2.35 -14.25 -0.55
CA PRO A 239 1.83 -13.30 0.44
C PRO A 239 2.69 -13.19 1.72
N PHE A 240 3.90 -13.71 1.71
CA PHE A 240 4.82 -13.70 2.84
C PHE A 240 6.10 -12.97 2.50
N VAL A 241 6.53 -12.03 3.35
CA VAL A 241 7.79 -11.30 3.20
C VAL A 241 8.54 -11.34 4.53
N MET A 242 9.64 -12.08 4.54
CA MET A 242 10.48 -12.33 5.72
C MET A 242 11.93 -11.92 5.42
N ASN A 243 12.87 -12.33 6.26
CA ASN A 243 14.29 -12.00 6.06
C ASN A 243 15.12 -13.15 5.48
N ASN A 244 14.60 -14.39 5.52
CA ASN A 244 15.29 -15.56 4.98
C ASN A 244 14.33 -16.70 4.62
N LYS A 245 14.83 -17.69 3.88
CA LYS A 245 14.06 -18.84 3.39
C LYS A 245 13.49 -19.73 4.50
N ALA A 246 14.18 -19.84 5.64
CA ALA A 246 13.69 -20.63 6.76
C ALA A 246 12.42 -20.02 7.34
N GLU A 247 12.41 -18.72 7.53
CA GLU A 247 11.23 -17.98 8.00
C GLU A 247 10.05 -18.03 7.00
N ILE A 248 10.32 -18.06 5.70
CA ILE A 248 9.29 -18.30 4.67
C ILE A 248 8.70 -19.71 4.80
N MET A 249 9.54 -20.72 5.01
CA MET A 249 9.07 -22.09 5.25
C MET A 249 8.23 -22.20 6.52
N ASP A 250 8.60 -21.49 7.57
CA ASP A 250 7.82 -21.41 8.80
C ASP A 250 6.47 -20.72 8.55
N ALA A 251 6.43 -19.66 7.74
CA ALA A 251 5.18 -18.98 7.36
C ALA A 251 4.22 -19.93 6.63
N ILE A 252 4.72 -20.69 5.65
CA ILE A 252 3.93 -21.68 4.90
C ILE A 252 3.42 -22.79 5.84
N ASN A 253 4.28 -23.32 6.70
CA ASN A 253 3.92 -24.38 7.65
C ASN A 253 2.86 -23.89 8.65
N ASP A 254 3.00 -22.68 9.17
CA ASP A 254 2.07 -22.09 10.12
C ASP A 254 0.72 -21.81 9.48
N PHE A 255 0.71 -21.28 8.26
CA PHE A 255 -0.51 -21.11 7.48
C PHE A 255 -1.24 -22.44 7.25
N ASN A 256 -0.52 -23.48 6.78
CA ASN A 256 -1.10 -24.80 6.52
C ASN A 256 -1.61 -25.49 7.80
N ARG A 257 -1.10 -25.11 8.97
CA ARG A 257 -1.57 -25.57 10.30
C ARG A 257 -2.69 -24.71 10.89
N GLY A 258 -3.18 -23.71 10.17
CA GLY A 258 -4.26 -22.82 10.60
C GLY A 258 -3.87 -21.81 11.68
N LYS A 259 -2.58 -21.52 11.88
CA LYS A 259 -2.11 -20.60 12.92
C LYS A 259 -2.41 -19.12 12.63
N PHE A 260 -2.85 -18.78 11.42
CA PHE A 260 -3.24 -17.42 11.04
C PHE A 260 -4.68 -17.09 11.44
N GLY A 261 -5.32 -17.96 12.25
CA GLY A 261 -6.69 -17.79 12.69
C GLY A 261 -7.71 -18.38 11.72
N VAL A 262 -8.96 -18.04 11.94
CA VAL A 262 -10.10 -18.55 11.17
C VAL A 262 -10.98 -17.38 10.76
N MET A 263 -11.34 -17.34 9.48
CA MET A 263 -12.42 -16.47 9.00
C MET A 263 -13.75 -17.18 9.16
N ASP A 264 -14.82 -16.46 9.51
CA ASP A 264 -16.17 -17.06 9.55
C ASP A 264 -16.50 -17.72 8.21
N ARG A 265 -16.96 -18.94 8.28
CA ARG A 265 -17.09 -19.96 7.24
C ARG A 265 -17.38 -19.45 5.83
N GLN A 266 -16.32 -19.30 5.04
CA GLN A 266 -16.29 -19.68 3.63
C GLN A 266 -15.01 -20.50 3.43
N PHE A 267 -15.17 -21.80 3.20
CA PHE A 267 -14.01 -22.69 3.00
C PHE A 267 -13.38 -22.40 1.64
N ILE A 268 -12.22 -21.76 1.63
CA ILE A 268 -11.32 -21.83 0.49
C ILE A 268 -10.07 -22.55 0.99
N LEU A 269 -9.90 -23.80 0.57
CA LEU A 269 -8.68 -24.56 0.81
C LEU A 269 -7.59 -24.10 -0.17
N ILE A 270 -6.77 -23.14 0.23
CA ILE A 270 -5.56 -22.78 -0.53
C ILE A 270 -4.43 -23.64 0.02
N LEU A 271 -4.11 -24.72 -0.68
CA LEU A 271 -2.92 -25.53 -0.40
C LEU A 271 -1.71 -24.86 -1.07
N ILE A 272 -0.88 -24.18 -0.30
CA ILE A 272 0.42 -23.71 -0.76
C ILE A 272 1.41 -24.87 -0.64
N THR A 273 1.75 -25.51 -1.76
CA THR A 273 2.73 -26.59 -1.81
C THR A 273 4.05 -26.08 -2.38
N TYR A 274 5.11 -26.19 -1.58
CA TYR A 274 6.47 -25.96 -2.06
C TYR A 274 6.96 -27.21 -2.80
N LYS A 275 7.08 -27.17 -4.13
CA LYS A 275 7.77 -28.20 -4.90
C LYS A 275 9.26 -27.85 -4.98
N LYS A 276 10.09 -28.60 -4.31
CA LYS A 276 11.54 -28.60 -4.50
C LYS A 276 11.82 -29.18 -5.88
N ALA A 277 12.03 -28.36 -6.88
CA ALA A 277 12.52 -28.81 -8.18
C ALA A 277 14.05 -28.85 -8.12
N HIS A 278 14.65 -29.96 -8.54
CA HIS A 278 16.08 -30.05 -8.72
C HIS A 278 16.55 -28.98 -9.71
N ASN A 279 17.39 -28.06 -9.21
CA ASN A 279 18.23 -27.10 -9.95
C ASN A 279 17.55 -26.10 -10.90
N SER A 280 16.26 -25.81 -10.78
CA SER A 280 15.68 -24.61 -11.41
C SER A 280 14.47 -24.15 -10.61
N PHE A 281 14.53 -22.94 -10.05
CA PHE A 281 13.37 -22.29 -9.46
C PHE A 281 12.40 -21.93 -10.58
N ARG A 282 11.31 -22.68 -10.72
CA ARG A 282 10.15 -22.18 -11.47
C ARG A 282 9.33 -21.36 -10.49
N VAL A 283 9.27 -20.06 -10.76
CA VAL A 283 8.29 -19.17 -10.16
C VAL A 283 6.92 -19.73 -10.53
N ILE A 284 6.16 -20.19 -9.53
CA ILE A 284 4.73 -20.43 -9.73
C ILE A 284 4.11 -19.05 -9.77
N ASP A 285 3.71 -18.64 -10.97
CA ASP A 285 3.02 -17.39 -11.24
C ASP A 285 1.66 -17.45 -10.53
N PHE A 286 1.59 -16.92 -9.30
CA PHE A 286 0.35 -16.64 -8.64
C PHE A 286 -0.25 -15.42 -9.32
N ARG A 287 -0.91 -15.64 -10.44
CA ARG A 287 -1.80 -14.65 -11.01
C ARG A 287 -2.99 -14.54 -10.08
N TYR A 288 -2.89 -13.66 -9.10
CA TYR A 288 -4.09 -13.11 -8.50
C TYR A 288 -4.82 -12.41 -9.64
N LYS A 289 -5.83 -13.05 -10.20
CA LYS A 289 -6.82 -12.33 -10.96
C LYS A 289 -7.55 -11.48 -9.93
N VAL A 290 -7.07 -10.27 -9.71
CA VAL A 290 -7.90 -9.22 -9.15
C VAL A 290 -8.97 -9.02 -10.22
N LEU A 291 -10.14 -9.56 -9.98
CA LEU A 291 -11.32 -9.23 -10.78
C LEU A 291 -11.76 -7.87 -10.28
N TYR A 292 -11.22 -6.82 -10.91
CA TYR A 292 -11.76 -5.48 -10.78
C TYR A 292 -13.12 -5.41 -11.45
#